data_8fa57df9777e0b95d4bf8adbf89d38b9
#
_entry.id   8fa57df9777e0b95d4bf8adbf89d38b9
#
_cell.length_a   1.000
_cell.length_b   1.000
_cell.length_c   1.000
_cell.angle_alpha   90.00
_cell.angle_beta   90.00
_cell.angle_gamma   90.00
#
_symmetry.space_group_name_H-M   'P 1'
#
loop_
_entity.id
_entity.type
_entity.pdbx_description
1 polymer ?
#
loop_
_entity_poly.entity_id
_entity_poly.type
_entity_poly.pdbx_seq_one_letter_code
_entity_poly.pdbx_strand_id
1 'polypeptide(L)'
;MSARKINRLEARRIERELTPPKAETKTWVTAGASPKPAGSKLAPVVAGDAAAGPDGKAPARGAAGDRGAVAVAAPKARKASREMEGAPDFERLSYNLARLVEQGARALAAYFKPSESNEAKSNLSNGVADALRSIGRIAEHWLSDPARAVEAQSSLTVKFLGLWAHSLRRMSGGSENPFVPYDPSDKRFAAPEWRESPFFDFLRQAHAIVSHWAEDLVLRSNDVDPHVRDKAKFYLRQISSALSPSNFLATNPELLKETWASSGDNLARGAALLAQDMEAGKGTLKISQSDSSKFELGVNIAISPGKVIFRNDLMELIQYAPATDEVFKRPLLIVPPWINKFYILDLNPEKSFVRFAVSQGLTVFMISWVNPDTRHRDNGFEAYMREGIFAALDS
;
A
#
# COMPACT_ATOMS: atom_id res chain seq x y z
N MET A 1 41.76 2.82 14.25
CA MET A 1 41.50 4.20 13.83
C MET A 1 41.27 5.05 15.10
N SER A 2 42.21 5.99 15.34
CA SER A 2 42.28 6.75 16.57
C SER A 2 41.21 7.83 16.63
N ALA A 3 40.42 7.85 17.70
CA ALA A 3 39.43 8.90 17.95
C ALA A 3 40.15 10.23 18.23
N ARG A 4 40.03 11.20 17.34
CA ARG A 4 40.52 12.57 17.50
C ARG A 4 39.76 13.24 18.66
N LYS A 5 40.47 13.52 19.76
CA LYS A 5 39.93 14.37 20.83
C LYS A 5 39.75 15.78 20.29
N ILE A 6 38.50 16.25 20.24
CA ILE A 6 38.15 17.62 19.88
C ILE A 6 38.70 18.56 20.96
N ASN A 7 39.47 19.57 20.56
CA ASN A 7 40.08 20.56 21.42
C ASN A 7 38.99 21.54 21.91
N ARG A 8 39.11 22.03 23.18
CA ARG A 8 38.20 22.97 23.81
C ARG A 8 37.92 24.28 23.00
N LEU A 9 38.85 24.62 22.13
CA LEU A 9 38.71 25.78 21.20
C LEU A 9 37.84 25.47 20.01
N GLU A 10 37.86 24.22 19.49
CA GLU A 10 36.96 23.75 18.42
C GLU A 10 35.53 23.61 18.94
N ALA A 11 35.36 23.12 20.17
CA ALA A 11 34.05 23.04 20.81
C ALA A 11 33.38 24.40 20.96
N ARG A 12 34.15 25.43 21.37
CA ARG A 12 33.68 26.86 21.49
C ARG A 12 33.43 27.53 20.14
N ARG A 13 34.11 27.10 19.08
CA ARG A 13 33.84 27.57 17.72
C ARG A 13 32.54 27.02 17.19
N ILE A 14 32.27 25.74 17.43
CA ILE A 14 31.02 25.06 17.10
C ILE A 14 29.85 25.69 17.89
N GLU A 15 30.04 26.02 19.18
CA GLU A 15 29.03 26.72 20.00
C GLU A 15 28.70 28.12 19.45
N ARG A 16 29.66 28.87 18.87
CA ARG A 16 29.41 30.20 18.31
C ARG A 16 28.73 30.15 16.93
N GLU A 17 28.93 29.13 16.16
CA GLU A 17 28.27 28.91 14.85
C GLU A 17 26.83 28.41 15.02
N LEU A 18 26.45 27.96 16.21
CA LEU A 18 25.10 27.44 16.56
C LEU A 18 24.19 28.51 17.21
N THR A 19 24.45 29.80 17.03
CA THR A 19 23.55 30.86 17.56
C THR A 19 22.27 30.90 16.73
N PRO A 20 21.08 30.57 17.28
CA PRO A 20 19.85 30.49 16.50
C PRO A 20 19.43 31.86 15.98
N PRO A 21 18.80 31.93 14.79
CA PRO A 21 18.17 33.17 14.31
C PRO A 21 16.99 33.54 15.23
N LYS A 22 16.79 34.85 15.45
CA LYS A 22 15.73 35.37 16.30
C LYS A 22 14.36 34.85 15.88
N ALA A 23 13.62 34.34 16.87
CA ALA A 23 12.28 33.80 16.71
C ALA A 23 11.33 34.77 15.99
N GLU A 24 10.84 34.36 14.82
CA GLU A 24 9.74 35.01 14.12
C GLU A 24 8.38 34.48 14.56
N THR A 25 7.40 35.33 14.42
CA THR A 25 6.03 35.31 14.94
C THR A 25 5.33 33.96 15.02
N LYS A 26 4.86 33.63 16.21
CA LYS A 26 4.05 32.47 16.57
C LYS A 26 2.73 32.45 15.80
N THR A 27 2.54 31.51 14.87
CA THR A 27 1.28 31.31 14.16
C THR A 27 0.56 30.08 14.72
N TRP A 28 -0.73 30.21 15.01
CA TRP A 28 -1.54 29.07 15.40
C TRP A 28 -1.87 28.18 14.20
N VAL A 29 -1.70 26.87 14.33
CA VAL A 29 -2.37 25.92 13.45
C VAL A 29 -3.83 25.88 13.92
N THR A 30 -4.70 26.66 13.28
CA THR A 30 -6.11 26.70 13.62
C THR A 30 -6.77 25.37 13.29
N ALA A 31 -6.99 24.56 14.31
CA ALA A 31 -8.16 23.71 14.32
C ALA A 31 -9.37 24.64 14.41
N GLY A 32 -10.31 24.51 13.49
CA GLY A 32 -11.54 25.32 13.49
C GLY A 32 -12.18 25.36 14.88
N ALA A 33 -12.75 26.48 15.24
CA ALA A 33 -13.33 26.74 16.56
C ALA A 33 -14.24 25.61 16.99
N SER A 34 -13.80 24.84 17.98
CA SER A 34 -14.61 23.80 18.62
C SER A 34 -15.71 24.47 19.45
N PRO A 35 -16.97 24.00 19.38
CA PRO A 35 -18.00 24.39 20.33
C PRO A 35 -17.58 23.89 21.72
N LYS A 36 -17.77 24.73 22.75
CA LYS A 36 -17.50 24.41 24.15
C LYS A 36 -18.21 23.10 24.53
N PRO A 37 -17.53 22.11 25.14
CA PRO A 37 -18.18 20.93 25.65
C PRO A 37 -19.04 21.29 26.86
N ALA A 38 -20.32 20.94 26.81
CA ALA A 38 -21.19 20.90 27.98
C ALA A 38 -20.66 19.82 28.94
N GLY A 39 -20.54 20.18 30.21
CA GLY A 39 -19.93 19.36 31.24
C GLY A 39 -20.52 17.96 31.37
N SER A 40 -19.68 16.97 31.26
CA SER A 40 -19.94 15.57 31.60
C SER A 40 -18.99 15.22 32.76
N LYS A 41 -19.56 15.06 33.95
CA LYS A 41 -18.88 14.50 35.12
C LYS A 41 -18.60 13.02 34.87
N LEU A 42 -17.37 12.64 34.69
CA LEU A 42 -16.89 11.26 34.72
C LEU A 42 -16.32 10.97 36.10
N ALA A 43 -16.92 10.01 36.79
CA ALA A 43 -16.46 9.47 38.06
C ALA A 43 -15.19 8.60 37.88
N PRO A 44 -14.32 8.49 38.90
CA PRO A 44 -13.09 7.72 38.80
C PRO A 44 -13.37 6.21 38.82
N VAL A 45 -12.76 5.47 37.91
CA VAL A 45 -12.72 4.01 37.90
C VAL A 45 -11.62 3.56 38.85
N VAL A 46 -12.04 2.90 39.95
CA VAL A 46 -11.18 2.22 40.91
C VAL A 46 -10.78 0.85 40.34
N ALA A 47 -9.50 0.54 40.38
CA ALA A 47 -8.97 -0.80 40.12
C ALA A 47 -9.44 -1.80 41.19
N GLY A 48 -9.92 -2.95 40.77
CA GLY A 48 -10.31 -4.06 41.65
C GLY A 48 -10.01 -5.40 41.04
N ASP A 49 -9.37 -6.25 41.81
CA ASP A 49 -8.77 -7.54 41.55
C ASP A 49 -9.68 -8.66 41.07
N ALA A 50 -9.02 -9.67 40.49
CA ALA A 50 -9.56 -10.93 39.96
C ALA A 50 -10.23 -11.83 41.00
N ALA A 51 -11.29 -12.59 40.61
CA ALA A 51 -11.47 -14.03 40.85
C ALA A 51 -12.79 -14.59 40.30
N ALA A 52 -12.65 -15.68 39.51
CA ALA A 52 -13.50 -16.89 39.32
C ALA A 52 -15.04 -16.82 39.39
N GLY A 53 -15.68 -17.31 38.28
CA GLY A 53 -17.04 -17.71 37.93
C GLY A 53 -17.83 -18.57 38.99
N PRO A 54 -18.94 -19.28 38.62
CA PRO A 54 -19.71 -19.35 37.38
C PRO A 54 -21.24 -19.14 37.54
N ASP A 55 -21.98 -19.26 36.45
CA ASP A 55 -23.42 -19.59 36.32
C ASP A 55 -24.51 -18.49 36.34
N GLY A 56 -25.26 -18.47 35.24
CA GLY A 56 -26.73 -18.38 35.34
C GLY A 56 -27.47 -17.19 34.72
N LYS A 57 -28.04 -17.43 33.52
CA LYS A 57 -29.33 -16.92 33.04
C LYS A 57 -29.55 -15.43 32.74
N ALA A 58 -29.91 -15.21 31.47
CA ALA A 58 -30.65 -14.04 30.99
C ALA A 58 -32.03 -13.94 31.65
N PRO A 59 -32.64 -12.75 31.69
CA PRO A 59 -33.75 -12.53 30.78
C PRO A 59 -33.86 -11.12 30.16
N ALA A 60 -34.79 -11.07 29.25
CA ALA A 60 -35.16 -10.20 28.18
C ALA A 60 -35.73 -8.82 28.53
N ARG A 61 -35.71 -7.96 27.46
CA ARG A 61 -36.66 -6.93 27.03
C ARG A 61 -36.66 -5.54 27.69
N GLY A 62 -36.56 -4.58 26.83
CA GLY A 62 -37.08 -3.24 27.01
C GLY A 62 -36.66 -2.27 25.88
N ALA A 63 -37.63 -1.85 25.13
CA ALA A 63 -37.68 -1.16 23.86
C ALA A 63 -37.22 0.31 23.82
N ALA A 64 -36.90 0.76 22.60
CA ALA A 64 -37.16 2.05 21.94
C ALA A 64 -36.23 3.24 22.20
N GLY A 65 -35.68 3.77 21.11
CA GLY A 65 -35.09 5.11 21.03
C GLY A 65 -34.25 5.32 19.76
N ASP A 66 -34.94 5.54 18.66
CA ASP A 66 -34.47 5.96 17.36
C ASP A 66 -33.60 7.22 17.40
N ARG A 67 -32.43 7.20 16.75
CA ARG A 67 -31.82 8.32 16.01
C ARG A 67 -30.67 7.84 15.11
N GLY A 68 -30.87 8.03 13.82
CA GLY A 68 -30.06 7.58 12.72
C GLY A 68 -28.60 8.02 12.74
N ALA A 69 -27.75 7.01 12.66
CA ALA A 69 -26.40 7.13 12.12
C ALA A 69 -26.37 6.35 10.81
N VAL A 70 -26.16 7.04 9.71
CA VAL A 70 -25.95 6.41 8.41
C VAL A 70 -24.59 5.70 8.48
N ALA A 71 -24.63 4.44 8.89
CA ALA A 71 -23.50 3.53 8.74
C ALA A 71 -23.41 3.15 7.25
N VAL A 72 -22.35 3.57 6.58
CA VAL A 72 -21.94 3.00 5.30
C VAL A 72 -21.53 1.57 5.58
N ALA A 73 -22.46 0.64 5.36
CA ALA A 73 -22.24 -0.78 5.50
C ALA A 73 -21.21 -1.25 4.45
N ALA A 74 -20.13 -1.88 4.92
CA ALA A 74 -19.28 -2.72 4.11
C ALA A 74 -20.16 -3.79 3.41
N PRO A 75 -19.89 -4.14 2.13
CA PRO A 75 -20.71 -5.13 1.44
C PRO A 75 -20.55 -6.48 2.14
N LYS A 76 -21.62 -6.96 2.75
CA LYS A 76 -21.72 -8.34 3.23
C LYS A 76 -21.48 -9.27 2.07
N ALA A 77 -20.52 -10.18 2.21
CA ALA A 77 -20.30 -11.29 1.31
C ALA A 77 -21.62 -12.06 1.12
N ARG A 78 -22.28 -11.84 0.00
CA ARG A 78 -23.44 -12.61 -0.42
C ARG A 78 -22.94 -14.00 -0.84
N LYS A 79 -23.41 -15.04 -0.17
CA LYS A 79 -23.30 -16.42 -0.63
C LYS A 79 -23.84 -16.50 -2.05
N ALA A 80 -22.95 -16.60 -3.04
CA ALA A 80 -23.28 -16.82 -4.43
C ALA A 80 -23.13 -18.31 -4.72
N SER A 81 -24.16 -19.05 -4.41
CA SER A 81 -24.47 -20.30 -5.07
C SER A 81 -25.83 -20.14 -5.68
N ARG A 82 -25.89 -19.66 -6.93
CA ARG A 82 -27.01 -19.87 -7.85
C ARG A 82 -26.63 -19.41 -9.24
N GLU A 83 -26.68 -20.34 -10.17
CA GLU A 83 -27.03 -20.28 -11.60
C GLU A 83 -26.86 -18.92 -12.31
N MET A 84 -26.25 -18.91 -13.46
CA MET A 84 -26.28 -17.79 -14.41
C MET A 84 -27.74 -17.43 -14.73
N GLU A 85 -28.39 -16.74 -13.81
CA GLU A 85 -29.74 -16.19 -14.02
C GLU A 85 -29.60 -14.89 -14.80
N GLY A 86 -30.09 -14.91 -16.04
CA GLY A 86 -30.33 -13.74 -16.86
C GLY A 86 -29.30 -13.56 -17.98
N ALA A 87 -29.76 -13.63 -19.23
CA ALA A 87 -29.01 -13.10 -20.36
C ALA A 87 -28.66 -11.63 -20.07
N PRO A 88 -27.44 -11.14 -20.43
CA PRO A 88 -27.10 -9.75 -20.23
C PRO A 88 -28.09 -8.87 -20.98
N ASP A 89 -28.40 -7.73 -20.41
CA ASP A 89 -29.11 -6.67 -21.13
C ASP A 89 -28.22 -6.20 -22.28
N PHE A 90 -28.52 -6.62 -23.50
CA PHE A 90 -27.73 -6.36 -24.70
C PHE A 90 -27.66 -4.87 -25.03
N GLU A 91 -28.70 -4.09 -24.76
CA GLU A 91 -28.69 -2.64 -24.94
C GLU A 91 -27.70 -2.00 -23.95
N ARG A 92 -27.80 -2.36 -22.69
CA ARG A 92 -26.87 -1.92 -21.64
C ARG A 92 -25.43 -2.38 -21.89
N LEU A 93 -25.24 -3.61 -22.35
CA LEU A 93 -23.93 -4.14 -22.72
C LEU A 93 -23.32 -3.34 -23.87
N SER A 94 -24.09 -3.06 -24.93
CA SER A 94 -23.62 -2.27 -26.07
C SER A 94 -23.24 -0.85 -25.65
N TYR A 95 -24.04 -0.21 -24.81
CA TYR A 95 -23.75 1.11 -24.25
C TYR A 95 -22.46 1.10 -23.42
N ASN A 96 -22.29 0.10 -22.56
CA ASN A 96 -21.09 -0.04 -21.72
C ASN A 96 -19.83 -0.34 -22.53
N LEU A 97 -19.92 -1.12 -23.61
CA LEU A 97 -18.82 -1.34 -24.54
C LEU A 97 -18.41 -0.05 -25.27
N ALA A 98 -19.38 0.77 -25.70
CA ALA A 98 -19.08 2.06 -26.29
C ALA A 98 -18.35 2.98 -25.29
N ARG A 99 -18.79 3.02 -24.03
CA ARG A 99 -18.10 3.75 -22.94
C ARG A 99 -16.69 3.20 -22.68
N LEU A 100 -16.51 1.88 -22.71
CA LEU A 100 -15.19 1.27 -22.56
C LEU A 100 -14.23 1.73 -23.64
N VAL A 101 -14.67 1.76 -24.91
CA VAL A 101 -13.87 2.25 -26.04
C VAL A 101 -13.53 3.74 -25.89
N GLU A 102 -14.51 4.56 -25.51
CA GLU A 102 -14.30 6.00 -25.27
C GLU A 102 -13.27 6.24 -24.16
N GLN A 103 -13.45 5.60 -22.99
CA GLN A 103 -12.54 5.77 -21.86
C GLN A 103 -11.16 5.19 -22.14
N GLY A 104 -11.08 4.06 -22.85
CA GLY A 104 -9.82 3.50 -23.35
C GLY A 104 -9.08 4.45 -24.27
N ALA A 105 -9.80 5.10 -25.19
CA ALA A 105 -9.21 6.11 -26.08
C ALA A 105 -8.70 7.34 -25.31
N ARG A 106 -9.41 7.79 -24.27
CA ARG A 106 -8.94 8.87 -23.37
C ARG A 106 -7.67 8.48 -22.63
N ALA A 107 -7.60 7.28 -22.07
CA ALA A 107 -6.39 6.77 -21.39
C ALA A 107 -5.20 6.74 -22.36
N LEU A 108 -5.38 6.23 -23.58
CA LEU A 108 -4.34 6.22 -24.61
C LEU A 108 -3.93 7.64 -25.01
N ALA A 109 -4.88 8.55 -25.22
CA ALA A 109 -4.57 9.93 -25.54
C ALA A 109 -3.77 10.62 -24.44
N ALA A 110 -4.07 10.33 -23.15
CA ALA A 110 -3.30 10.82 -22.01
C ALA A 110 -1.87 10.22 -21.98
N TYR A 111 -1.72 8.93 -22.31
CA TYR A 111 -0.42 8.25 -22.38
C TYR A 111 0.50 8.83 -23.45
N PHE A 112 -0.07 9.18 -24.64
CA PHE A 112 0.69 9.75 -25.75
C PHE A 112 0.93 11.25 -25.65
N LYS A 113 0.33 11.95 -24.68
CA LYS A 113 0.69 13.36 -24.44
C LYS A 113 2.17 13.46 -24.08
N PRO A 114 2.89 14.44 -24.66
CA PRO A 114 4.29 14.67 -24.28
C PRO A 114 4.39 14.90 -22.78
N SER A 115 5.08 14.01 -22.08
CA SER A 115 5.37 14.18 -20.66
C SER A 115 6.63 15.02 -20.53
N GLU A 116 6.59 16.08 -19.74
CA GLU A 116 7.75 16.89 -19.39
C GLU A 116 8.79 16.12 -18.56
N SER A 117 8.42 14.96 -17.98
CA SER A 117 9.31 14.12 -17.20
C SER A 117 9.89 12.96 -18.02
N ASN A 118 11.02 13.20 -18.68
CA ASN A 118 11.82 12.13 -19.30
C ASN A 118 12.38 11.13 -18.27
N GLU A 119 12.47 11.50 -17.00
CA GLU A 119 13.04 10.66 -15.93
C GLU A 119 12.21 9.39 -15.64
N ALA A 120 10.88 9.48 -15.61
CA ALA A 120 10.03 8.32 -15.34
C ALA A 120 10.12 7.26 -16.47
N LYS A 121 10.19 7.71 -17.73
CA LYS A 121 10.36 6.82 -18.89
C LYS A 121 11.77 6.21 -18.93
N SER A 122 12.80 6.96 -18.55
CA SER A 122 14.18 6.51 -18.43
C SER A 122 14.32 5.43 -17.34
N ASN A 123 13.70 5.61 -16.18
CA ASN A 123 13.75 4.65 -15.10
C ASN A 123 13.03 3.33 -15.44
N LEU A 124 11.90 3.40 -16.14
CA LEU A 124 11.21 2.20 -16.60
C LEU A 124 12.05 1.43 -17.63
N SER A 125 12.68 2.12 -18.58
CA SER A 125 13.56 1.50 -19.58
C SER A 125 14.79 0.85 -18.94
N ASN A 126 15.37 1.47 -17.92
CA ASN A 126 16.50 0.92 -17.17
C ASN A 126 16.11 -0.34 -16.38
N GLY A 127 14.93 -0.34 -15.74
CA GLY A 127 14.40 -1.50 -15.04
C GLY A 127 14.14 -2.70 -15.96
N VAL A 128 13.53 -2.46 -17.13
CA VAL A 128 13.31 -3.50 -18.15
C VAL A 128 14.63 -4.03 -18.69
N ALA A 129 15.60 -3.17 -18.99
CA ALA A 129 16.93 -3.58 -19.44
C ALA A 129 17.67 -4.40 -18.38
N ASP A 130 17.54 -4.07 -17.09
CA ASP A 130 18.15 -4.83 -16.00
C ASP A 130 17.49 -6.21 -15.84
N ALA A 131 16.15 -6.28 -15.97
CA ALA A 131 15.41 -7.53 -15.97
C ALA A 131 15.87 -8.45 -17.11
N LEU A 132 15.94 -7.93 -18.34
CA LEU A 132 16.38 -8.67 -19.52
C LEU A 132 17.83 -9.18 -19.37
N ARG A 133 18.73 -8.35 -18.85
CA ARG A 133 20.12 -8.78 -18.58
C ARG A 133 20.18 -9.90 -17.54
N SER A 134 19.46 -9.75 -16.44
CA SER A 134 19.50 -10.73 -15.34
C SER A 134 18.89 -12.08 -15.74
N ILE A 135 17.74 -12.04 -16.42
CA ILE A 135 17.10 -13.25 -16.95
C ILE A 135 17.93 -13.84 -18.09
N GLY A 136 18.50 -13.00 -18.95
CA GLY A 136 19.37 -13.44 -20.05
C GLY A 136 20.58 -14.24 -19.58
N ARG A 137 21.19 -13.88 -18.44
CA ARG A 137 22.29 -14.65 -17.85
C ARG A 137 21.85 -16.05 -17.38
N ILE A 138 20.64 -16.17 -16.84
CA ILE A 138 20.08 -17.49 -16.51
C ILE A 138 19.82 -18.30 -17.76
N ALA A 139 19.23 -17.69 -18.80
CA ALA A 139 19.00 -18.36 -20.06
C ALA A 139 20.32 -18.81 -20.73
N GLU A 140 21.35 -17.97 -20.73
CA GLU A 140 22.69 -18.28 -21.22
C GLU A 140 23.28 -19.50 -20.50
N HIS A 141 23.20 -19.55 -19.15
CA HIS A 141 23.67 -20.70 -18.38
C HIS A 141 23.01 -22.03 -18.83
N TRP A 142 21.69 -22.02 -19.06
CA TRP A 142 20.96 -23.22 -19.46
C TRP A 142 21.13 -23.58 -20.94
N LEU A 143 21.27 -22.59 -21.82
CA LEU A 143 21.37 -22.80 -23.26
C LEU A 143 22.81 -23.04 -23.76
N SER A 144 23.82 -22.68 -22.97
CA SER A 144 25.23 -22.91 -23.34
C SER A 144 25.67 -24.37 -23.32
N ASP A 145 24.90 -25.25 -22.64
CA ASP A 145 25.12 -26.68 -22.60
C ASP A 145 23.89 -27.42 -23.16
N PRO A 146 24.03 -28.18 -24.27
CA PRO A 146 22.91 -28.89 -24.85
C PRO A 146 22.21 -29.87 -23.88
N ALA A 147 22.96 -30.51 -22.98
CA ALA A 147 22.38 -31.43 -21.99
C ALA A 147 21.48 -30.69 -20.98
N ARG A 148 21.94 -29.56 -20.49
CA ARG A 148 21.15 -28.67 -19.62
C ARG A 148 19.90 -28.12 -20.33
N ALA A 149 20.05 -27.70 -21.58
CA ALA A 149 18.91 -27.21 -22.37
C ALA A 149 17.82 -28.30 -22.56
N VAL A 150 18.24 -29.53 -22.89
CA VAL A 150 17.31 -30.66 -22.99
C VAL A 150 16.68 -31.02 -21.64
N GLU A 151 17.44 -30.96 -20.55
CA GLU A 151 16.92 -31.18 -19.20
C GLU A 151 15.86 -30.12 -18.84
N ALA A 152 16.12 -28.85 -19.06
CA ALA A 152 15.17 -27.76 -18.78
C ALA A 152 13.87 -27.94 -19.57
N GLN A 153 13.98 -28.22 -20.88
CA GLN A 153 12.82 -28.43 -21.75
C GLN A 153 12.04 -29.70 -21.38
N SER A 154 12.72 -30.82 -21.16
CA SER A 154 12.08 -32.09 -20.84
C SER A 154 11.35 -32.02 -19.48
N SER A 155 11.94 -31.34 -18.48
CA SER A 155 11.29 -31.18 -17.18
C SER A 155 9.96 -30.40 -17.27
N LEU A 156 9.89 -29.37 -18.10
CA LEU A 156 8.65 -28.63 -18.36
C LEU A 156 7.64 -29.49 -19.12
N THR A 157 8.10 -30.19 -20.17
CA THR A 157 7.25 -31.07 -21.01
C THR A 157 6.60 -32.16 -20.18
N VAL A 158 7.36 -32.85 -19.32
CA VAL A 158 6.83 -33.90 -18.43
C VAL A 158 5.76 -33.36 -17.49
N LYS A 159 5.99 -32.20 -16.90
CA LYS A 159 5.00 -31.53 -16.01
C LYS A 159 3.70 -31.21 -16.78
N PHE A 160 3.81 -30.70 -18.02
CA PHE A 160 2.63 -30.41 -18.84
C PHE A 160 1.89 -31.66 -19.30
N LEU A 161 2.60 -32.73 -19.67
CA LEU A 161 1.97 -34.05 -20.01
C LEU A 161 1.23 -34.60 -18.79
N GLY A 162 1.82 -34.49 -17.59
CA GLY A 162 1.16 -34.90 -16.35
C GLY A 162 -0.11 -34.08 -16.07
N LEU A 163 -0.05 -32.78 -16.22
CA LEU A 163 -1.22 -31.89 -16.07
C LEU A 163 -2.30 -32.21 -17.10
N TRP A 164 -1.92 -32.42 -18.36
CA TRP A 164 -2.85 -32.78 -19.42
C TRP A 164 -3.56 -34.13 -19.13
N ALA A 165 -2.81 -35.16 -18.77
CA ALA A 165 -3.38 -36.45 -18.41
C ALA A 165 -4.31 -36.35 -17.18
N HIS A 166 -3.93 -35.56 -16.17
CA HIS A 166 -4.78 -35.27 -15.01
C HIS A 166 -6.08 -34.58 -15.44
N SER A 167 -6.00 -33.54 -16.26
CA SER A 167 -7.17 -32.78 -16.72
C SER A 167 -8.14 -33.63 -17.54
N LEU A 168 -7.62 -34.52 -18.40
CA LEU A 168 -8.46 -35.47 -19.16
C LEU A 168 -9.23 -36.42 -18.22
N ARG A 169 -8.56 -37.00 -17.22
CA ARG A 169 -9.20 -37.88 -16.23
C ARG A 169 -10.29 -37.14 -15.46
N ARG A 170 -10.02 -35.90 -15.07
CA ARG A 170 -10.99 -35.05 -14.36
C ARG A 170 -12.20 -34.70 -15.22
N MET A 171 -12.00 -34.40 -16.50
CA MET A 171 -13.10 -34.16 -17.45
C MET A 171 -13.95 -35.42 -17.71
N SER A 172 -13.37 -36.61 -17.53
CA SER A 172 -14.07 -37.89 -17.62
C SER A 172 -14.81 -38.30 -16.33
N GLY A 173 -14.91 -37.38 -15.35
CA GLY A 173 -15.64 -37.65 -14.09
C GLY A 173 -14.76 -38.24 -12.97
N GLY A 174 -13.45 -38.30 -13.14
CA GLY A 174 -12.52 -38.74 -12.09
C GLY A 174 -12.42 -37.69 -10.98
N SER A 175 -12.52 -38.15 -9.73
CA SER A 175 -12.24 -37.31 -8.54
C SER A 175 -10.79 -37.48 -8.14
N GLU A 176 -9.93 -36.59 -8.60
CA GLU A 176 -8.49 -36.60 -8.25
C GLU A 176 -8.08 -35.33 -7.53
N ASN A 177 -7.11 -35.45 -6.62
CA ASN A 177 -6.42 -34.31 -6.07
C ASN A 177 -5.73 -33.51 -7.19
N PRO A 178 -5.66 -32.19 -7.11
CA PRO A 178 -5.01 -31.39 -8.15
C PRO A 178 -3.56 -31.84 -8.36
N PHE A 179 -3.11 -31.85 -9.61
CA PHE A 179 -1.73 -32.22 -9.98
C PHE A 179 -0.71 -31.25 -9.37
N VAL A 180 -1.03 -29.96 -9.35
CA VAL A 180 -0.31 -28.96 -8.56
C VAL A 180 -1.18 -28.57 -7.37
N PRO A 181 -0.71 -28.77 -6.12
CA PRO A 181 -1.46 -28.42 -4.93
C PRO A 181 -1.96 -26.97 -4.92
N TYR A 182 -3.12 -26.77 -4.31
CA TYR A 182 -3.66 -25.44 -4.10
C TYR A 182 -2.94 -24.78 -2.90
N ASP A 183 -2.50 -23.54 -3.09
CA ASP A 183 -1.98 -22.69 -2.00
C ASP A 183 -3.11 -21.81 -1.43
N PRO A 184 -3.59 -22.09 -0.20
CA PRO A 184 -4.65 -21.30 0.43
C PRO A 184 -4.23 -19.84 0.73
N SER A 185 -2.94 -19.54 0.76
CA SER A 185 -2.41 -18.20 0.99
C SER A 185 -2.47 -17.33 -0.27
N ASP A 186 -2.53 -17.92 -1.46
CA ASP A 186 -2.63 -17.21 -2.72
C ASP A 186 -4.08 -16.76 -2.99
N LYS A 187 -4.37 -15.54 -2.56
CA LYS A 187 -5.72 -14.95 -2.70
C LYS A 187 -6.16 -14.70 -4.14
N ARG A 188 -5.27 -14.72 -5.11
CA ARG A 188 -5.61 -14.56 -6.53
C ARG A 188 -6.50 -15.68 -7.04
N PHE A 189 -6.42 -16.87 -6.42
CA PHE A 189 -7.15 -18.07 -6.80
C PHE A 189 -8.15 -18.51 -5.71
N ALA A 190 -8.67 -17.56 -4.93
CA ALA A 190 -9.58 -17.85 -3.82
C ALA A 190 -10.97 -18.32 -4.27
N ALA A 191 -11.44 -17.84 -5.43
CA ALA A 191 -12.76 -18.20 -5.96
C ALA A 191 -12.90 -19.70 -6.20
N PRO A 192 -14.08 -20.31 -5.90
CA PRO A 192 -14.29 -21.74 -6.02
C PRO A 192 -14.10 -22.26 -7.44
N GLU A 193 -14.37 -21.45 -8.46
CA GLU A 193 -14.25 -21.84 -9.88
C GLU A 193 -12.83 -22.23 -10.28
N TRP A 194 -11.81 -21.68 -9.61
CA TRP A 194 -10.40 -22.07 -9.81
C TRP A 194 -10.12 -23.53 -9.42
N ARG A 195 -11.06 -24.18 -8.73
CA ARG A 195 -10.98 -25.58 -8.29
C ARG A 195 -12.07 -26.43 -8.90
N GLU A 196 -13.26 -25.87 -9.08
CA GLU A 196 -14.45 -26.62 -9.52
C GLU A 196 -14.52 -26.73 -11.05
N SER A 197 -14.13 -25.68 -11.78
CA SER A 197 -14.13 -25.71 -13.24
C SER A 197 -12.85 -26.35 -13.79
N PRO A 198 -12.94 -27.41 -14.62
CA PRO A 198 -11.76 -28.03 -15.23
C PRO A 198 -10.90 -27.05 -16.03
N PHE A 199 -11.51 -26.06 -16.69
CA PHE A 199 -10.80 -25.06 -17.49
C PHE A 199 -9.98 -24.11 -16.62
N PHE A 200 -10.61 -23.52 -15.60
CA PHE A 200 -9.88 -22.58 -14.73
C PHE A 200 -8.86 -23.28 -13.85
N ASP A 201 -9.15 -24.49 -13.40
CA ASP A 201 -8.17 -25.32 -12.67
C ASP A 201 -6.95 -25.65 -13.52
N PHE A 202 -7.15 -26.01 -14.81
CA PHE A 202 -6.06 -26.21 -15.75
C PHE A 202 -5.20 -24.95 -15.89
N LEU A 203 -5.82 -23.76 -16.10
CA LEU A 203 -5.10 -22.50 -16.25
C LEU A 203 -4.28 -22.16 -15.00
N ARG A 204 -4.87 -22.32 -13.81
CA ARG A 204 -4.18 -22.11 -12.54
C ARG A 204 -2.96 -23.01 -12.41
N GLN A 205 -3.14 -24.30 -12.66
CA GLN A 205 -2.06 -25.29 -12.53
C GLN A 205 -0.98 -25.08 -13.60
N ALA A 206 -1.35 -24.76 -14.84
CA ALA A 206 -0.40 -24.44 -15.91
C ALA A 206 0.46 -23.22 -15.54
N HIS A 207 -0.15 -22.14 -15.03
CA HIS A 207 0.56 -20.98 -14.53
C HIS A 207 1.52 -21.32 -13.39
N ALA A 208 1.09 -22.13 -12.42
CA ALA A 208 1.92 -22.59 -11.31
C ALA A 208 3.11 -23.43 -11.80
N ILE A 209 2.89 -24.33 -12.76
CA ILE A 209 3.96 -25.16 -13.36
C ILE A 209 5.04 -24.29 -14.01
N VAL A 210 4.64 -23.31 -14.84
CA VAL A 210 5.58 -22.42 -15.53
C VAL A 210 6.34 -21.56 -14.52
N SER A 211 5.62 -21.01 -13.51
CA SER A 211 6.22 -20.18 -12.48
C SER A 211 7.26 -20.92 -11.65
N HIS A 212 6.91 -22.12 -11.16
CA HIS A 212 7.82 -22.95 -10.39
C HIS A 212 9.00 -23.44 -11.23
N TRP A 213 8.75 -23.84 -12.48
CA TRP A 213 9.82 -24.25 -13.40
C TRP A 213 10.82 -23.13 -13.63
N ALA A 214 10.36 -21.89 -13.88
CA ALA A 214 11.25 -20.75 -14.08
C ALA A 214 12.05 -20.42 -12.81
N GLU A 215 11.43 -20.47 -11.62
CA GLU A 215 12.15 -20.31 -10.37
C GLU A 215 13.19 -21.41 -10.13
N ASP A 216 12.85 -22.68 -10.43
CA ASP A 216 13.77 -23.81 -10.32
C ASP A 216 14.99 -23.64 -11.21
N LEU A 217 14.83 -23.12 -12.44
CA LEU A 217 15.97 -22.84 -13.33
C LEU A 217 16.92 -21.81 -12.70
N VAL A 218 16.40 -20.74 -12.08
CA VAL A 218 17.23 -19.75 -11.38
C VAL A 218 17.95 -20.37 -10.20
N LEU A 219 17.24 -21.14 -9.38
CA LEU A 219 17.82 -21.77 -8.18
C LEU A 219 18.94 -22.74 -8.50
N ARG A 220 18.83 -23.44 -9.64
CA ARG A 220 19.82 -24.47 -10.08
C ARG A 220 20.98 -23.89 -10.91
N SER A 221 20.96 -22.58 -11.23
CA SER A 221 22.03 -21.90 -11.96
C SER A 221 23.21 -21.54 -11.01
N ASN A 222 23.85 -22.55 -10.41
CA ASN A 222 24.85 -22.36 -9.35
C ASN A 222 26.12 -21.62 -9.81
N ASP A 223 26.46 -21.67 -11.09
CA ASP A 223 27.63 -21.01 -11.69
C ASP A 223 27.37 -19.52 -12.01
N VAL A 224 26.13 -19.06 -11.88
CA VAL A 224 25.77 -17.64 -12.07
C VAL A 224 25.95 -16.90 -10.75
N ASP A 225 26.47 -15.67 -10.85
CA ASP A 225 26.67 -14.78 -9.70
C ASP A 225 25.42 -14.70 -8.81
N PRO A 226 25.52 -14.84 -7.47
CA PRO A 226 24.38 -14.84 -6.56
C PRO A 226 23.49 -13.61 -6.67
N HIS A 227 24.09 -12.42 -6.84
CA HIS A 227 23.31 -11.18 -6.96
C HIS A 227 22.51 -11.14 -8.27
N VAL A 228 23.05 -11.67 -9.37
CA VAL A 228 22.34 -11.81 -10.65
C VAL A 228 21.18 -12.81 -10.51
N ARG A 229 21.39 -13.92 -9.79
CA ARG A 229 20.31 -14.89 -9.50
C ARG A 229 19.19 -14.29 -8.68
N ASP A 230 19.50 -13.53 -7.64
CA ASP A 230 18.49 -12.86 -6.80
C ASP A 230 17.67 -11.85 -7.61
N LYS A 231 18.33 -11.06 -8.46
CA LYS A 231 17.64 -10.17 -9.40
C LYS A 231 16.77 -10.93 -10.39
N ALA A 232 17.30 -11.99 -11.02
CA ALA A 232 16.52 -12.81 -11.95
C ALA A 232 15.29 -13.41 -11.29
N LYS A 233 15.43 -13.95 -10.07
CA LYS A 233 14.31 -14.47 -9.26
C LYS A 233 13.26 -13.39 -9.00
N PHE A 234 13.70 -12.20 -8.59
CA PHE A 234 12.79 -11.07 -8.37
C PHE A 234 12.00 -10.74 -9.64
N TYR A 235 12.68 -10.54 -10.77
CA TYR A 235 12.01 -10.19 -12.02
C TYR A 235 11.10 -11.29 -12.55
N LEU A 236 11.51 -12.57 -12.45
CA LEU A 236 10.65 -13.69 -12.85
C LEU A 236 9.38 -13.75 -12.02
N ARG A 237 9.45 -13.48 -10.71
CA ARG A 237 8.25 -13.38 -9.87
C ARG A 237 7.34 -12.24 -10.27
N GLN A 238 7.91 -11.06 -10.62
CA GLN A 238 7.12 -9.94 -11.13
C GLN A 238 6.42 -10.31 -12.45
N ILE A 239 7.15 -10.90 -13.40
CA ILE A 239 6.61 -11.33 -14.69
C ILE A 239 5.54 -12.41 -14.49
N SER A 240 5.81 -13.43 -13.69
CA SER A 240 4.84 -14.48 -13.37
C SER A 240 3.57 -13.89 -12.74
N SER A 241 3.71 -12.96 -11.78
CA SER A 241 2.56 -12.28 -11.19
C SER A 241 1.78 -11.46 -12.20
N ALA A 242 2.45 -10.76 -13.11
CA ALA A 242 1.81 -9.97 -14.15
C ALA A 242 1.07 -10.84 -15.18
N LEU A 243 1.61 -12.03 -15.51
CA LEU A 243 1.03 -12.99 -16.45
C LEU A 243 0.05 -13.97 -15.77
N SER A 244 -0.27 -13.76 -14.49
CA SER A 244 -1.27 -14.61 -13.81
C SER A 244 -2.61 -14.59 -14.54
N PRO A 245 -3.25 -15.75 -14.76
CA PRO A 245 -4.57 -15.80 -15.40
C PRO A 245 -5.65 -15.04 -14.63
N SER A 246 -5.45 -14.78 -13.35
CA SER A 246 -6.34 -13.92 -12.55
C SER A 246 -6.37 -12.45 -12.98
N ASN A 247 -5.41 -11.99 -13.79
CA ASN A 247 -5.31 -10.59 -14.21
C ASN A 247 -6.06 -10.26 -15.51
N PHE A 248 -6.58 -11.28 -16.21
CA PHE A 248 -7.18 -11.06 -17.53
C PHE A 248 -8.65 -11.42 -17.54
N LEU A 249 -9.46 -10.60 -18.21
CA LEU A 249 -10.90 -10.79 -18.29
C LEU A 249 -11.29 -12.21 -18.75
N ALA A 250 -10.67 -12.71 -19.83
CA ALA A 250 -11.01 -13.99 -20.43
C ALA A 250 -10.65 -15.20 -19.57
N THR A 251 -9.76 -15.04 -18.61
CA THR A 251 -9.23 -16.15 -17.81
C THR A 251 -9.50 -16.01 -16.31
N ASN A 252 -10.14 -14.91 -15.87
CA ASN A 252 -10.55 -14.72 -14.48
C ASN A 252 -12.05 -15.01 -14.30
N PRO A 253 -12.44 -16.10 -13.61
CA PRO A 253 -13.85 -16.48 -13.45
C PRO A 253 -14.68 -15.44 -12.66
N GLU A 254 -14.12 -14.78 -11.66
CA GLU A 254 -14.82 -13.75 -10.88
C GLU A 254 -15.12 -12.54 -11.76
N LEU A 255 -14.12 -12.10 -12.54
CA LEU A 255 -14.24 -10.96 -13.43
C LEU A 255 -15.23 -11.25 -14.58
N LEU A 256 -15.21 -12.48 -15.13
CA LEU A 256 -16.20 -12.91 -16.13
C LEU A 256 -17.62 -12.87 -15.59
N LYS A 257 -17.86 -13.41 -14.39
CA LYS A 257 -19.16 -13.40 -13.73
C LYS A 257 -19.64 -11.98 -13.47
N GLU A 258 -18.79 -11.11 -12.92
CA GLU A 258 -19.12 -9.73 -12.63
C GLU A 258 -19.44 -8.96 -13.94
N THR A 259 -18.64 -9.19 -14.98
CA THR A 259 -18.87 -8.54 -16.29
C THR A 259 -20.21 -8.95 -16.89
N TRP A 260 -20.56 -10.21 -16.78
CA TRP A 260 -21.84 -10.72 -17.25
C TRP A 260 -23.00 -10.15 -16.43
N ALA A 261 -22.92 -10.24 -15.10
CA ALA A 261 -23.95 -9.77 -14.19
C ALA A 261 -24.17 -8.23 -14.28
N SER A 262 -23.12 -7.46 -14.53
CA SER A 262 -23.18 -5.99 -14.65
C SER A 262 -23.42 -5.51 -16.09
N SER A 263 -23.60 -6.43 -17.06
CA SER A 263 -23.66 -6.08 -18.49
C SER A 263 -22.48 -5.20 -18.94
N GLY A 264 -21.27 -5.49 -18.43
CA GLY A 264 -20.04 -4.79 -18.78
C GLY A 264 -19.79 -3.45 -18.06
N ASP A 265 -20.65 -3.03 -17.14
CA ASP A 265 -20.46 -1.76 -16.42
C ASP A 265 -19.16 -1.69 -15.60
N ASN A 266 -18.74 -2.82 -15.02
CA ASN A 266 -17.47 -2.94 -14.32
C ASN A 266 -16.27 -2.58 -15.21
N LEU A 267 -16.28 -2.97 -16.49
CA LEU A 267 -15.21 -2.66 -17.46
C LEU A 267 -15.21 -1.19 -17.83
N ALA A 268 -16.39 -0.61 -18.07
CA ALA A 268 -16.52 0.81 -18.38
C ALA A 268 -16.06 1.69 -17.22
N ARG A 269 -16.39 1.34 -15.96
CA ARG A 269 -15.89 2.02 -14.75
C ARG A 269 -14.38 1.88 -14.60
N GLY A 270 -13.85 0.67 -14.81
CA GLY A 270 -12.41 0.42 -14.72
C GLY A 270 -11.63 1.26 -15.74
N ALA A 271 -12.10 1.34 -16.97
CA ALA A 271 -11.48 2.17 -18.00
C ALA A 271 -11.58 3.67 -17.67
N ALA A 272 -12.68 4.12 -17.09
CA ALA A 272 -12.83 5.51 -16.66
C ALA A 272 -11.86 5.89 -15.56
N LEU A 273 -11.65 5.00 -14.55
CA LEU A 273 -10.65 5.18 -13.50
C LEU A 273 -9.24 5.19 -14.09
N LEU A 274 -8.91 4.26 -14.99
CA LEU A 274 -7.63 4.25 -15.68
C LEU A 274 -7.37 5.56 -16.44
N ALA A 275 -8.38 6.07 -17.16
CA ALA A 275 -8.25 7.33 -17.88
C ALA A 275 -7.97 8.51 -16.92
N GLN A 276 -8.67 8.58 -15.77
CA GLN A 276 -8.44 9.59 -14.74
C GLN A 276 -7.02 9.50 -14.16
N ASP A 277 -6.55 8.29 -13.84
CA ASP A 277 -5.22 8.06 -13.30
C ASP A 277 -4.11 8.43 -14.30
N MET A 278 -4.33 8.16 -15.59
CA MET A 278 -3.41 8.55 -16.67
C MET A 278 -3.40 10.07 -16.90
N GLU A 279 -4.57 10.73 -16.85
CA GLU A 279 -4.68 12.19 -16.94
C GLU A 279 -4.01 12.87 -15.74
N ALA A 280 -4.27 12.39 -14.50
CA ALA A 280 -3.65 12.89 -13.28
C ALA A 280 -2.12 12.71 -13.25
N GLY A 281 -1.64 11.63 -13.89
CA GLY A 281 -0.22 11.33 -14.03
C GLY A 281 0.46 12.00 -15.22
N LYS A 282 -0.24 12.86 -15.99
CA LYS A 282 0.30 13.52 -17.20
C LYS A 282 0.95 12.53 -18.16
N GLY A 283 0.29 11.42 -18.43
CA GLY A 283 0.75 10.35 -19.30
C GLY A 283 1.57 9.25 -18.61
N THR A 284 1.82 9.36 -17.30
CA THR A 284 2.31 8.25 -16.46
C THR A 284 1.16 7.73 -15.58
N LEU A 285 1.14 6.43 -15.28
CA LEU A 285 0.11 5.85 -14.44
C LEU A 285 0.28 6.34 -12.98
N LYS A 286 -0.63 7.18 -12.51
CA LYS A 286 -0.70 7.63 -11.12
C LYS A 286 -1.98 7.11 -10.48
N ILE A 287 -1.90 5.90 -9.93
CA ILE A 287 -3.05 5.22 -9.34
C ILE A 287 -3.59 5.99 -8.13
N SER A 288 -4.88 6.33 -8.17
CA SER A 288 -5.60 6.95 -7.06
C SER A 288 -5.89 5.92 -5.99
N GLN A 289 -5.24 6.03 -4.82
CA GLN A 289 -5.42 5.10 -3.70
C GLN A 289 -6.41 5.60 -2.65
N SER A 290 -6.64 6.92 -2.59
CA SER A 290 -7.55 7.57 -1.66
C SER A 290 -8.12 8.84 -2.27
N ASP A 291 -9.32 9.19 -1.85
CA ASP A 291 -9.94 10.47 -2.18
C ASP A 291 -9.46 11.54 -1.21
N SER A 292 -8.41 12.27 -1.60
CA SER A 292 -7.79 13.32 -0.78
C SER A 292 -8.71 14.51 -0.52
N SER A 293 -9.77 14.70 -1.33
CA SER A 293 -10.74 15.79 -1.14
C SER A 293 -11.57 15.64 0.14
N LYS A 294 -11.60 14.44 0.73
CA LYS A 294 -12.33 14.14 1.96
C LYS A 294 -11.52 14.38 3.23
N PHE A 295 -10.26 14.77 3.09
CA PHE A 295 -9.37 14.99 4.22
C PHE A 295 -8.93 16.44 4.30
N GLU A 296 -9.18 17.07 5.46
CA GLU A 296 -8.82 18.45 5.74
C GLU A 296 -8.07 18.52 7.07
N LEU A 297 -6.85 19.09 7.02
CA LEU A 297 -6.00 19.27 8.20
C LEU A 297 -6.67 20.20 9.20
N GLY A 298 -6.68 19.81 10.46
CA GLY A 298 -7.30 20.55 11.56
C GLY A 298 -8.83 20.42 11.63
N VAL A 299 -9.46 19.71 10.66
CA VAL A 299 -10.93 19.50 10.64
C VAL A 299 -11.25 18.03 10.91
N ASN A 300 -10.69 17.12 10.12
CA ASN A 300 -10.94 15.68 10.30
C ASN A 300 -9.66 14.82 10.32
N ILE A 301 -8.50 15.43 10.07
CA ILE A 301 -7.17 14.87 10.42
C ILE A 301 -6.33 15.95 11.10
N ALA A 302 -5.37 15.54 11.92
CA ALA A 302 -4.52 16.44 12.72
C ALA A 302 -5.33 17.42 13.59
N ILE A 303 -6.31 16.89 14.30
CA ILE A 303 -7.26 17.72 15.08
C ILE A 303 -6.78 18.05 16.49
N SER A 304 -5.65 17.50 16.95
CA SER A 304 -5.09 17.83 18.25
C SER A 304 -4.64 19.29 18.28
N PRO A 305 -5.12 20.12 19.24
CA PRO A 305 -4.78 21.55 19.30
C PRO A 305 -3.27 21.74 19.49
N GLY A 306 -2.67 22.66 18.72
CA GLY A 306 -1.25 22.95 18.81
C GLY A 306 -0.89 24.31 18.20
N LYS A 307 0.39 24.68 18.33
CA LYS A 307 0.97 25.90 17.74
C LYS A 307 2.30 25.57 17.09
N VAL A 308 2.58 26.17 15.95
CA VAL A 308 3.95 26.26 15.43
C VAL A 308 4.70 27.27 16.28
N ILE A 309 5.74 26.83 16.99
CA ILE A 309 6.56 27.67 17.88
C ILE A 309 7.88 28.07 17.26
N PHE A 310 8.34 27.29 16.24
CA PHE A 310 9.56 27.57 15.48
C PHE A 310 9.38 27.17 14.04
N ARG A 311 10.04 27.87 13.11
CA ARG A 311 10.05 27.55 11.67
C ARG A 311 11.39 27.95 11.07
N ASN A 312 11.90 27.10 10.17
CA ASN A 312 12.98 27.43 9.25
C ASN A 312 12.66 26.87 7.84
N ASP A 313 13.64 26.86 6.94
CA ASP A 313 13.42 26.37 5.55
C ASP A 313 13.16 24.86 5.47
N LEU A 314 13.59 24.10 6.48
CA LEU A 314 13.52 22.62 6.47
C LEU A 314 12.35 22.07 7.28
N MET A 315 11.90 22.75 8.35
CA MET A 315 10.85 22.24 9.22
C MET A 315 10.06 23.32 9.98
N GLU A 316 8.90 22.91 10.49
CA GLU A 316 8.15 23.59 11.53
C GLU A 316 8.14 22.74 12.80
N LEU A 317 8.31 23.36 13.96
CA LEU A 317 8.16 22.71 15.25
C LEU A 317 6.79 23.04 15.84
N ILE A 318 5.98 22.01 16.04
CA ILE A 318 4.63 22.12 16.60
C ILE A 318 4.69 21.75 18.07
N GLN A 319 4.21 22.65 18.95
CA GLN A 319 3.91 22.35 20.35
C GLN A 319 2.41 22.11 20.50
N TYR A 320 2.03 20.95 21.03
CA TYR A 320 0.62 20.64 21.30
C TYR A 320 0.16 21.19 22.65
N ALA A 321 -1.11 21.58 22.69
CA ALA A 321 -1.73 22.07 23.91
C ALA A 321 -1.84 20.93 24.94
N PRO A 322 -1.56 21.21 26.22
CA PRO A 322 -1.76 20.21 27.28
C PRO A 322 -3.24 19.85 27.42
N ALA A 323 -3.52 18.58 27.75
CA ALA A 323 -4.85 18.08 28.03
C ALA A 323 -5.10 17.88 29.55
N THR A 324 -4.08 18.20 30.39
CA THR A 324 -4.10 18.07 31.85
C THR A 324 -3.69 19.40 32.49
N ASP A 325 -4.12 19.67 33.72
CA ASP A 325 -3.81 20.87 34.46
C ASP A 325 -2.31 21.00 34.80
N GLU A 326 -1.66 19.86 35.02
CA GLU A 326 -0.23 19.75 35.25
C GLU A 326 0.41 18.84 34.21
N VAL A 327 1.67 19.14 33.84
CA VAL A 327 2.45 18.35 32.88
C VAL A 327 3.79 17.94 33.47
N PHE A 328 4.33 16.83 32.98
CA PHE A 328 5.68 16.41 33.36
C PHE A 328 6.72 17.43 32.88
N LYS A 329 7.73 17.67 33.73
CA LYS A 329 8.83 18.59 33.42
C LYS A 329 9.60 18.21 32.15
N ARG A 330 9.74 16.90 31.87
CA ARG A 330 10.46 16.42 30.70
C ARG A 330 9.51 16.32 29.51
N PRO A 331 9.72 17.09 28.43
CA PRO A 331 8.88 17.01 27.24
C PRO A 331 9.22 15.81 26.38
N LEU A 332 8.31 15.48 25.47
CA LEU A 332 8.46 14.50 24.41
C LEU A 332 8.64 15.23 23.08
N LEU A 333 9.82 15.14 22.44
CA LEU A 333 10.02 15.56 21.06
C LEU A 333 9.82 14.37 20.12
N ILE A 334 8.90 14.50 19.19
CA ILE A 334 8.63 13.50 18.14
C ILE A 334 9.29 13.98 16.86
N VAL A 335 10.16 13.11 16.31
CA VAL A 335 10.89 13.33 15.06
C VAL A 335 10.42 12.28 14.05
N PRO A 336 9.41 12.59 13.20
CA PRO A 336 8.97 11.64 12.19
C PRO A 336 10.04 11.41 11.13
N PRO A 337 10.03 10.26 10.42
CA PRO A 337 10.83 10.12 9.20
C PRO A 337 10.51 11.23 8.19
N TRP A 338 11.49 11.66 7.40
CA TRP A 338 11.35 12.81 6.47
C TRP A 338 10.26 12.65 5.43
N ILE A 339 9.97 11.41 5.04
CA ILE A 339 8.91 11.09 4.08
C ILE A 339 7.51 11.13 4.71
N ASN A 340 7.42 10.96 6.04
CA ASN A 340 6.14 10.91 6.73
C ASN A 340 5.62 12.32 7.04
N LYS A 341 4.31 12.46 6.92
CA LYS A 341 3.62 13.67 7.37
C LYS A 341 3.42 13.61 8.88
N PHE A 342 3.53 14.76 9.57
CA PHE A 342 3.37 14.86 11.02
C PHE A 342 2.03 14.27 11.51
N TYR A 343 0.95 14.41 10.70
CA TYR A 343 -0.39 13.95 11.04
C TYR A 343 -0.57 12.43 11.02
N ILE A 344 0.42 11.65 10.59
CA ILE A 344 0.37 10.17 10.70
C ILE A 344 0.18 9.73 12.16
N LEU A 345 0.71 10.50 13.11
CA LEU A 345 0.55 10.26 14.55
C LEU A 345 -0.64 11.02 15.16
N ASP A 346 -1.47 11.67 14.33
CA ASP A 346 -2.66 12.41 14.75
C ASP A 346 -3.77 12.31 13.69
N LEU A 347 -4.12 11.07 13.29
CA LEU A 347 -5.05 10.84 12.17
C LEU A 347 -6.50 11.20 12.54
N ASN A 348 -6.99 10.68 13.65
CA ASN A 348 -8.35 10.95 14.16
C ASN A 348 -8.38 10.73 15.68
N PRO A 349 -9.49 11.01 16.39
CA PRO A 349 -9.57 10.88 17.84
C PRO A 349 -9.19 9.52 18.40
N GLU A 350 -9.51 8.43 17.69
CA GLU A 350 -9.23 7.05 18.11
C GLU A 350 -7.81 6.61 17.74
N LYS A 351 -7.21 7.25 16.71
CA LYS A 351 -5.90 6.90 16.16
C LYS A 351 -4.95 8.10 16.21
N SER A 352 -4.83 8.71 17.39
CA SER A 352 -3.92 9.81 17.66
C SER A 352 -2.99 9.46 18.82
N PHE A 353 -1.71 9.22 18.50
CA PHE A 353 -0.67 9.08 19.51
C PHE A 353 -0.42 10.40 20.23
N VAL A 354 -0.52 11.53 19.52
CA VAL A 354 -0.39 12.88 20.10
C VAL A 354 -1.44 13.09 21.18
N ARG A 355 -2.72 12.85 20.87
CA ARG A 355 -3.82 12.97 21.83
C ARG A 355 -3.62 12.08 23.05
N PHE A 356 -3.19 10.85 22.85
CA PHE A 356 -2.85 9.95 23.93
C PHE A 356 -1.74 10.54 24.80
N ALA A 357 -0.62 10.99 24.21
CA ALA A 357 0.53 11.48 24.96
C ALA A 357 0.20 12.74 25.79
N VAL A 358 -0.53 13.73 25.22
CA VAL A 358 -0.96 14.91 25.97
C VAL A 358 -1.96 14.58 27.07
N SER A 359 -2.82 13.56 26.89
CA SER A 359 -3.75 13.10 27.92
C SER A 359 -3.05 12.40 29.10
N GLN A 360 -1.82 11.92 28.89
CA GLN A 360 -0.97 11.38 29.94
C GLN A 360 -0.11 12.44 30.65
N GLY A 361 -0.35 13.72 30.41
CA GLY A 361 0.40 14.83 31.03
C GLY A 361 1.75 15.09 30.41
N LEU A 362 2.03 14.63 29.18
CA LEU A 362 3.26 14.97 28.48
C LEU A 362 3.11 16.29 27.72
N THR A 363 4.12 17.16 27.80
CA THR A 363 4.29 18.25 26.84
C THR A 363 4.86 17.64 25.55
N VAL A 364 4.12 17.76 24.45
CA VAL A 364 4.50 17.12 23.18
C VAL A 364 4.91 18.17 22.15
N PHE A 365 6.08 17.97 21.58
CA PHE A 365 6.59 18.69 20.42
C PHE A 365 6.71 17.72 19.24
N MET A 366 6.45 18.20 18.01
CA MET A 366 6.57 17.40 16.80
C MET A 366 7.18 18.22 15.69
N ILE A 367 8.15 17.63 15.00
CA ILE A 367 8.70 18.20 13.77
C ILE A 367 7.75 17.90 12.61
N SER A 368 7.36 18.94 11.87
CA SER A 368 6.70 18.86 10.58
C SER A 368 7.70 19.22 9.49
N TRP A 369 8.20 18.20 8.79
CA TRP A 369 9.17 18.40 7.72
C TRP A 369 8.56 19.10 6.51
N VAL A 370 9.35 19.94 5.83
CA VAL A 370 8.99 20.52 4.54
C VAL A 370 8.75 19.42 3.50
N ASN A 371 7.90 19.68 2.50
CA ASN A 371 7.86 18.88 1.29
C ASN A 371 9.03 19.31 0.41
N PRO A 372 10.12 18.52 0.30
CA PRO A 372 11.31 18.96 -0.40
C PRO A 372 11.04 19.20 -1.88
N ASP A 373 11.63 20.26 -2.41
CA ASP A 373 11.66 20.61 -3.83
C ASP A 373 13.11 20.83 -4.29
N THR A 374 13.30 21.40 -5.47
CA THR A 374 14.63 21.65 -6.04
C THR A 374 15.55 22.52 -5.18
N ARG A 375 15.02 23.35 -4.30
CA ARG A 375 15.79 24.18 -3.36
C ARG A 375 16.52 23.34 -2.31
N HIS A 376 15.99 22.17 -1.99
CA HIS A 376 16.48 21.28 -0.93
C HIS A 376 17.37 20.14 -1.47
N ARG A 377 17.66 20.12 -2.79
CA ARG A 377 18.39 19.02 -3.45
C ARG A 377 19.78 18.76 -2.87
N ASP A 378 20.41 19.80 -2.31
CA ASP A 378 21.77 19.73 -1.77
C ASP A 378 21.75 19.50 -0.22
N ASN A 379 20.55 19.42 0.40
CA ASN A 379 20.42 19.15 1.83
C ASN A 379 20.67 17.65 2.10
N GLY A 380 21.86 17.36 2.62
CA GLY A 380 22.23 16.02 3.07
C GLY A 380 21.72 15.71 4.49
N PHE A 381 22.06 14.54 4.99
CA PHE A 381 21.69 14.06 6.33
C PHE A 381 22.10 15.05 7.44
N GLU A 382 23.28 15.70 7.30
CA GLU A 382 23.80 16.65 8.26
C GLU A 382 22.89 17.90 8.39
N ALA A 383 22.31 18.40 7.27
CA ALA A 383 21.36 19.50 7.29
C ALA A 383 20.11 19.12 8.11
N TYR A 384 19.56 17.94 7.91
CA TYR A 384 18.42 17.44 8.69
C TYR A 384 18.73 17.28 10.17
N MET A 385 19.96 16.92 10.54
CA MET A 385 20.38 16.89 11.93
C MET A 385 20.47 18.30 12.54
N ARG A 386 21.15 19.21 11.87
CA ARG A 386 21.43 20.56 12.40
C ARG A 386 20.20 21.45 12.39
N GLU A 387 19.59 21.61 11.21
CA GLU A 387 18.45 22.51 10.99
C GLU A 387 17.11 21.89 11.40
N GLY A 388 17.06 20.59 11.56
CA GLY A 388 15.90 19.87 12.04
C GLY A 388 15.99 19.57 13.54
N ILE A 389 16.69 18.48 13.90
CA ILE A 389 16.65 17.92 15.26
C ILE A 389 17.28 18.87 16.27
N PHE A 390 18.48 19.39 15.99
CA PHE A 390 19.17 20.27 16.94
C PHE A 390 18.46 21.63 17.07
N ALA A 391 18.00 22.19 15.95
CA ALA A 391 17.20 23.41 15.99
C ALA A 391 15.90 23.24 16.79
N ALA A 392 15.25 22.07 16.72
CA ALA A 392 14.07 21.78 17.54
C ALA A 392 14.38 21.59 19.02
N LEU A 393 15.59 21.13 19.38
CA LEU A 393 16.02 21.00 20.78
C LEU A 393 16.43 22.33 21.40
N ASP A 394 16.90 23.29 20.59
CA ASP A 394 17.37 24.61 21.03
C ASP A 394 16.23 25.64 21.11
N SER A 395 15.03 25.31 20.58
CA SER A 395 13.84 26.18 20.53
C SER A 395 12.94 26.04 21.76
#